data_a32dbb0d017d8483ac6e5ebe12dfe88b
#
_entry.id   a32dbb0d017d8483ac6e5ebe12dfe88b
#
_cell.length_a   1.000
_cell.length_b   1.000
_cell.length_c   1.000
_cell.angle_alpha   90.00
_cell.angle_beta   90.00
_cell.angle_gamma   90.00
#
_symmetry.space_group_name_H-M   'P 1'
#
loop_
_entity.id
_entity.type
_entity.pdbx_description
1 polymer ?
#
loop_
_entity_poly.entity_id
_entity_poly.type
_entity_poly.pdbx_seq_one_letter_code
_entity_poly.pdbx_strand_id
1 'polypeptide(L)'
;MKIRRGITPVNINGTVWFQGDGCKANTCGWDFIVTLYNPKTHEVVGYRYFGLDDPAYLVWFGEIGVHEFAYLVKNYVAAVN
;
A
#
# COMPACT_ATOMS: atom_id res chain seq x y z
N MET A 1 -12.58 11.23 -5.15
CA MET A 1 -11.54 10.44 -5.27
C MET A 1 -11.84 9.33 -6.16
N LYS A 2 -11.04 8.80 -6.73
CA LYS A 2 -11.27 7.94 -7.53
C LYS A 2 -10.22 7.31 -8.06
N ILE A 3 -10.05 6.62 -8.65
CA ILE A 3 -9.18 6.05 -9.28
C ILE A 3 -8.53 5.07 -8.71
N ARG A 4 -8.48 4.10 -9.10
CA ARG A 4 -7.95 3.15 -8.62
C ARG A 4 -7.29 2.41 -9.58
N ARG A 5 -6.38 1.78 -9.39
CA ARG A 5 -5.69 1.11 -10.27
C ARG A 5 -6.12 -0.25 -10.37
N GLY A 6 -6.89 -0.81 -9.72
CA GLY A 6 -7.29 -2.18 -9.81
C GLY A 6 -6.61 -3.01 -8.78
N ILE A 7 -6.90 -4.31 -8.76
CA ILE A 7 -6.42 -5.24 -7.75
C ILE A 7 -5.53 -6.26 -8.42
N THR A 8 -4.35 -6.45 -7.89
CA THR A 8 -3.34 -7.33 -8.45
C THR A 8 -2.93 -8.38 -7.43
N PRO A 9 -2.90 -9.67 -7.81
CA PRO A 9 -2.39 -10.67 -6.89
C PRO A 9 -0.88 -10.59 -6.83
N VAL A 10 -0.33 -10.69 -5.62
CA VAL A 10 1.11 -10.70 -5.41
C VAL A 10 1.46 -11.83 -4.48
N ASN A 11 2.60 -12.46 -4.70
CA ASN A 11 3.07 -13.55 -3.84
C ASN A 11 4.16 -12.99 -2.95
N ILE A 12 3.94 -13.05 -1.64
CA ILE A 12 4.91 -12.57 -0.68
C ILE A 12 5.26 -13.75 0.22
N ASN A 13 6.47 -14.27 0.04
CA ASN A 13 6.97 -15.39 0.82
C ASN A 13 6.00 -16.58 0.82
N GLY A 14 5.46 -16.91 -0.36
CA GLY A 14 4.58 -18.07 -0.51
C GLY A 14 3.12 -17.79 -0.21
N THR A 15 2.77 -16.60 0.23
CA THR A 15 1.39 -16.25 0.54
C THR A 15 0.87 -15.29 -0.52
N VAL A 16 -0.32 -15.57 -1.03
CA VAL A 16 -0.91 -14.71 -2.04
C VAL A 16 -1.74 -13.62 -1.36
N TRP A 17 -1.44 -12.39 -1.71
CA TRP A 17 -2.17 -11.22 -1.23
C TRP A 17 -2.73 -10.51 -2.44
N PHE A 18 -3.81 -9.79 -2.25
CA PHE A 18 -4.33 -8.93 -3.32
C PHE A 18 -3.97 -7.48 -2.98
N GLN A 19 -3.24 -6.86 -3.87
CA GLN A 19 -2.81 -5.48 -3.66
C GLN A 19 -3.77 -4.52 -4.32
N GLY A 20 -4.22 -3.53 -3.58
CA GLY A 20 -5.04 -2.45 -4.11
C GLY A 20 -4.37 -1.12 -3.83
N ASP A 21 -4.48 -0.19 -4.78
CA ASP A 21 -3.91 1.13 -4.64
C ASP A 21 -5.00 2.16 -4.84
N GLY A 22 -4.91 3.27 -4.18
CA GLY A 22 -5.88 4.34 -4.36
C GLY A 22 -5.23 5.69 -4.15
N CYS A 23 -5.78 6.72 -4.78
CA CYS A 23 -5.29 8.08 -4.61
C CYS A 23 -6.38 9.05 -4.98
N LYS A 24 -6.19 10.31 -4.59
CA LYS A 24 -7.08 11.34 -5.03
C LYS A 24 -6.65 11.82 -6.40
N ALA A 25 -7.60 12.25 -7.20
CA ALA A 25 -7.29 12.84 -8.50
C ALA A 25 -6.35 14.02 -8.31
N ASN A 26 -5.40 14.15 -9.18
CA ASN A 26 -4.41 15.24 -9.19
C ASN A 26 -3.39 15.19 -8.06
N THR A 27 -3.44 14.19 -7.18
CA THR A 27 -2.46 14.09 -6.11
C THR A 27 -1.86 12.69 -6.02
N CYS A 28 -2.01 11.87 -7.06
CA CYS A 28 -1.58 10.47 -7.00
C CYS A 28 -0.11 10.27 -6.68
N GLY A 29 0.77 11.06 -6.95
CA GLY A 29 2.16 10.90 -6.60
C GLY A 29 2.51 11.43 -5.22
N TRP A 30 1.54 12.12 -4.58
CA TRP A 30 1.81 12.79 -3.33
C TRP A 30 0.97 12.30 -2.17
N ASP A 31 -0.17 11.68 -2.45
CA ASP A 31 -1.07 11.24 -1.40
C ASP A 31 -1.76 9.98 -1.92
N PHE A 32 -1.41 8.83 -1.38
CA PHE A 32 -1.96 7.57 -1.87
C PHE A 32 -1.98 6.54 -0.76
N ILE A 33 -2.73 5.48 -1.01
CA ILE A 33 -2.84 4.38 -0.07
C ILE A 33 -2.56 3.08 -0.81
N VAL A 34 -1.87 2.17 -0.16
CA VAL A 34 -1.60 0.84 -0.70
C VAL A 34 -2.06 -0.17 0.33
N THR A 35 -2.87 -1.13 -0.10
CA THR A 35 -3.39 -2.16 0.79
C THR A 35 -3.05 -3.54 0.27
N LEU A 36 -2.88 -4.47 1.19
CA LEU A 36 -2.74 -5.89 0.87
C LEU A 36 -3.85 -6.63 1.61
N TYR A 37 -4.62 -7.40 0.87
CA TYR A 37 -5.69 -8.20 1.46
C TYR A 37 -5.37 -9.69 1.32
N ASN A 38 -5.44 -10.42 2.43
CA ASN A 38 -5.21 -11.85 2.41
C ASN A 38 -6.57 -12.55 2.37
N PRO A 39 -6.91 -13.21 1.26
CA PRO A 39 -8.23 -13.81 1.13
C PRO A 39 -8.45 -15.01 2.05
N LYS A 40 -7.39 -15.62 2.57
CA LYS A 40 -7.54 -16.75 3.45
C LYS A 40 -7.81 -16.36 4.88
N THR A 41 -7.14 -15.32 5.36
CA THR A 41 -7.26 -14.90 6.74
C THR A 41 -8.14 -13.67 6.89
N HIS A 42 -8.47 -13.00 5.80
CA HIS A 42 -9.23 -11.75 5.77
C HIS A 42 -8.47 -10.59 6.42
N GLU A 43 -7.15 -10.72 6.52
CA GLU A 43 -6.35 -9.64 7.04
C GLU A 43 -6.14 -8.56 6.01
N VAL A 44 -6.10 -7.32 6.46
CA VAL A 44 -5.78 -6.18 5.60
C VAL A 44 -4.63 -5.44 6.25
N VAL A 45 -3.56 -5.21 5.50
CA VAL A 45 -2.42 -4.45 6.00
C VAL A 45 -2.01 -3.47 4.91
N GLY A 46 -1.28 -2.46 5.27
CA GLY A 46 -0.81 -1.52 4.26
C GLY A 46 -0.30 -0.23 4.86
N TYR A 47 -0.26 0.81 4.03
CA TYR A 47 0.16 2.13 4.47
C TYR A 47 -0.58 3.21 3.71
N ARG A 48 -0.63 4.39 4.31
CA ARG A 48 -1.11 5.59 3.65
C ARG A 48 0.01 6.62 3.66
N TYR A 49 0.32 7.19 2.50
CA TYR A 49 1.34 8.21 2.38
C TYR A 49 0.70 9.58 2.29
N PHE A 50 1.12 10.48 3.18
CA PHE A 50 0.62 11.86 3.21
C PHE A 50 1.76 12.75 2.74
N GLY A 51 1.98 12.77 1.45
CA GLY A 51 3.10 13.49 0.88
C GLY A 51 2.88 14.98 0.72
N LEU A 52 1.62 15.43 0.84
CA LEU A 52 1.34 16.86 0.75
C LEU A 52 1.47 17.54 2.12
N ASP A 53 1.61 16.78 3.18
CA ASP A 53 1.79 17.36 4.50
C ASP A 53 3.24 17.77 4.68
N ASP A 54 3.50 18.66 5.62
CA ASP A 54 4.85 19.13 5.91
C ASP A 54 5.13 18.97 7.40
N PRO A 55 5.95 17.99 7.76
CA PRO A 55 6.65 17.06 6.88
C PRO A 55 5.75 15.96 6.35
N ALA A 56 6.12 15.36 5.26
CA ALA A 56 5.42 14.20 4.72
C ALA A 56 5.62 13.01 5.65
N TYR A 57 4.66 12.13 5.70
CA TYR A 57 4.75 10.97 6.58
C TYR A 57 3.92 9.80 6.09
N LEU A 58 4.17 8.63 6.68
CA LEU A 58 3.43 7.42 6.39
C LEU A 58 2.66 6.99 7.62
N VAL A 59 1.50 6.41 7.41
CA VAL A 59 0.75 5.76 8.48
C VAL A 59 0.58 4.30 8.08
N TRP A 60 1.04 3.39 8.93
CA TRP A 60 0.93 1.96 8.69
C TRP A 60 -0.30 1.43 9.40
N PHE A 61 -0.94 0.41 8.84
CA PHE A 61 -2.10 -0.18 9.49
C PHE A 61 -2.09 -1.70 9.33
N GLY A 62 -2.73 -2.39 10.26
CA GLY A 62 -2.79 -3.83 10.29
C GLY A 62 -1.58 -4.45 10.97
N GLU A 63 -1.65 -5.76 11.16
CA GLU A 63 -0.53 -6.48 11.75
C GLU A 63 0.38 -6.91 10.62
N ILE A 64 1.44 -6.18 10.39
CA ILE A 64 2.28 -6.39 9.22
C ILE A 64 3.45 -7.30 9.58
N GLY A 65 3.53 -8.46 8.90
CA GLY A 65 4.66 -9.36 9.09
C GLY A 65 5.91 -8.81 8.43
N VAL A 66 7.05 -9.41 8.74
CA VAL A 66 8.34 -8.92 8.25
C VAL A 66 8.43 -8.97 6.74
N HIS A 67 7.88 -10.00 6.12
CA HIS A 67 7.96 -10.12 4.65
C HIS A 67 7.04 -9.12 3.96
N GLU A 68 5.86 -8.91 4.52
CA GLU A 68 4.91 -7.93 3.98
C GLU A 68 5.43 -6.51 4.17
N PHE A 69 6.07 -6.26 5.30
CA PHE A 69 6.66 -4.95 5.55
C PHE A 69 7.74 -4.65 4.52
N ALA A 70 8.63 -5.63 4.28
CA ALA A 70 9.70 -5.45 3.30
C ALA A 70 9.15 -5.18 1.90
N TYR A 71 8.08 -5.89 1.52
CA TYR A 71 7.45 -5.69 0.23
C TYR A 71 6.88 -4.27 0.14
N LEU A 72 6.19 -3.84 1.18
CA LEU A 72 5.55 -2.53 1.17
C LEU A 72 6.56 -1.39 1.19
N VAL A 73 7.67 -1.55 1.90
CA VAL A 73 8.73 -0.55 1.88
C VAL A 73 9.32 -0.41 0.49
N LYS A 74 9.55 -1.55 -0.19
CA LYS A 74 10.09 -1.51 -1.53
C LYS A 74 9.10 -0.85 -2.48
N ASN A 75 7.82 -1.13 -2.30
CA ASN A 75 6.77 -0.52 -3.09
C ASN A 75 6.75 1.00 -2.88
N TYR A 76 6.86 1.43 -1.63
CA TYR A 76 6.88 2.85 -1.30
C TYR A 76 8.07 3.56 -1.94
N VAL A 77 9.24 2.98 -1.83
CA VAL A 77 10.45 3.59 -2.40
C VAL A 77 10.30 3.74 -3.92
N ALA A 78 9.75 2.74 -4.58
CA ALA A 78 9.54 2.81 -6.02
C ALA A 78 8.49 3.87 -6.38
N ALA A 79 7.49 4.04 -5.54
CA ALA A 79 6.41 4.98 -5.84
C ALA A 79 6.82 6.44 -5.66
N VAL A 80 7.71 6.73 -4.72
CA VAL A 80 8.10 8.12 -4.45
C VAL A 80 9.40 8.54 -5.10
N ASN A 81 10.11 7.63 -5.70
CA ASN A 81 11.29 7.95 -6.45
C ASN A 81 10.98 8.01 -7.93
#